data_bb948636ea182c2e9a64c8a3821fa462
#
_entry.id   bb948636ea182c2e9a64c8a3821fa462
#
_cell.length_a   1.000
_cell.length_b   1.000
_cell.length_c   1.000
_cell.angle_alpha   90.00
_cell.angle_beta   90.00
_cell.angle_gamma   90.00
#
_symmetry.space_group_name_H-M   'P 1'
#
loop_
_entity.id
_entity.type
_entity.pdbx_description
1 polymer ?
#
loop_
_entity_poly.entity_id
_entity_poly.type
_entity_poly.pdbx_seq_one_letter_code
_entity_poly.pdbx_strand_id
1 'polypeptide(L)'
;MASRAIFVFPPFRLDAANEQLWRDSNRVDLRPKTFEVLLYLVQNAQRLVTKRELLDSVWAGASVSDELLRGYVRELRDALGDDAKKPRYIETVPTRGYRFLPRVNDESSVQTPPSELKPAKAPRELRVGILHSLTGTMASTESPVVDATLLAIEEINERGGILGREIQPVVIDGASDERAFARQAIALIAEAKVCAIFGCWTSASRKSVLPIVEQRDHLLIYPTQYEGMEQCSHIFYTGAAPNQQIIPAINWAVGFLRKKRFFLVGWNSIYSRAANAIIRDEVEASGGEIVGEEYVLPDSTEVTRVVRTIAQTEPDLIFNSLVGDMNLFYTRLLRAAGITPEKIPTVYFSVGEIELQSLSAREIVGDYAAWNYFQSLDRPENHAFVKRFRSRYGRHRVVADTMEAGYLGVHLWAQAAHATDPDDVAAIRRALPNQSFEGPGGRVRIDAENQHTWKTMRLGRIVEGGQFEVIWSSEKPIRPEPYPSSRSPTAWNEFLNKLHTAWGGNWTKSQSAISQLDDGHSAE
;
A
#
# COMPACT_ATOMS: atom_id res chain seq x y z
N MET A 1 -1.87 -13.24 -22.54
CA MET A 1 -3.11 -13.17 -21.73
C MET A 1 -3.24 -14.49 -21.01
N ALA A 2 -2.89 -14.56 -19.73
CA ALA A 2 -3.11 -15.78 -18.93
C ALA A 2 -4.61 -15.85 -18.61
N SER A 3 -5.25 -16.91 -19.05
CA SER A 3 -6.65 -17.21 -18.79
C SER A 3 -6.88 -17.32 -17.27
N ARG A 4 -7.89 -16.62 -16.73
CA ARG A 4 -8.41 -16.82 -15.38
C ARG A 4 -9.16 -18.15 -15.28
N ALA A 5 -8.50 -19.26 -15.51
CA ALA A 5 -9.14 -20.55 -15.47
C ALA A 5 -9.06 -21.13 -14.06
N ILE A 6 -10.23 -21.40 -13.47
CA ILE A 6 -10.36 -22.18 -12.24
C ILE A 6 -10.80 -23.57 -12.66
N PHE A 7 -9.97 -24.55 -12.37
CA PHE A 7 -10.21 -25.95 -12.71
C PHE A 7 -10.69 -26.72 -11.47
N VAL A 8 -11.86 -27.35 -11.58
CA VAL A 8 -12.45 -28.12 -10.47
C VAL A 8 -12.47 -29.61 -10.81
N PHE A 9 -11.84 -30.41 -9.94
CA PHE A 9 -11.82 -31.86 -9.95
C PHE A 9 -11.96 -32.39 -8.51
N PRO A 10 -13.18 -32.52 -8.01
CA PRO A 10 -13.45 -32.73 -6.58
C PRO A 10 -12.63 -33.86 -5.95
N PRO A 11 -12.11 -33.67 -4.70
CA PRO A 11 -12.32 -32.53 -3.81
C PRO A 11 -11.37 -31.33 -4.04
N PHE A 12 -10.67 -31.28 -5.18
CA PHE A 12 -9.67 -30.27 -5.48
C PHE A 12 -10.19 -29.16 -6.37
N ARG A 13 -9.67 -27.95 -6.12
CA ARG A 13 -9.85 -26.74 -6.92
C ARG A 13 -8.47 -26.12 -7.19
N LEU A 14 -8.12 -25.95 -8.46
CA LEU A 14 -6.87 -25.36 -8.93
C LEU A 14 -7.14 -23.97 -9.49
N ASP A 15 -6.56 -22.95 -8.88
CA ASP A 15 -6.61 -21.57 -9.34
C ASP A 15 -5.33 -21.25 -10.11
N ALA A 16 -5.44 -21.17 -11.43
CA ALA A 16 -4.30 -20.95 -12.31
C ALA A 16 -3.73 -19.51 -12.20
N ALA A 17 -4.57 -18.52 -11.88
CA ALA A 17 -4.16 -17.14 -11.80
C ALA A 17 -3.38 -16.83 -10.50
N ASN A 18 -3.74 -17.52 -9.41
CA ASN A 18 -3.11 -17.32 -8.10
C ASN A 18 -2.10 -18.42 -7.74
N GLU A 19 -1.86 -19.36 -8.64
CA GLU A 19 -0.97 -20.53 -8.44
C GLU A 19 -1.30 -21.32 -7.14
N GLN A 20 -2.60 -21.58 -6.90
CA GLN A 20 -3.06 -22.21 -5.67
C GLN A 20 -3.83 -23.49 -5.95
N LEU A 21 -3.54 -24.51 -5.13
CA LEU A 21 -4.31 -25.75 -5.07
C LEU A 21 -5.06 -25.80 -3.72
N TRP A 22 -6.35 -26.13 -3.78
CA TRP A 22 -7.21 -26.30 -2.60
C TRP A 22 -7.81 -27.70 -2.59
N ARG A 23 -7.89 -28.31 -1.41
CA ARG A 23 -8.65 -29.52 -1.15
C ARG A 23 -9.77 -29.16 -0.19
N ASP A 24 -11.02 -29.13 -0.67
CA ASP A 24 -12.15 -28.57 0.05
C ASP A 24 -11.83 -27.13 0.48
N SER A 25 -11.78 -26.85 1.78
CA SER A 25 -11.44 -25.53 2.34
C SER A 25 -9.95 -25.39 2.73
N ASN A 26 -9.12 -26.40 2.52
CA ASN A 26 -7.73 -26.41 2.95
C ASN A 26 -6.79 -26.19 1.77
N ARG A 27 -5.88 -25.21 1.88
CA ARG A 27 -4.85 -25.00 0.88
C ARG A 27 -3.82 -26.13 0.93
N VAL A 28 -3.45 -26.61 -0.24
CA VAL A 28 -2.39 -27.61 -0.44
C VAL A 28 -1.17 -26.88 -1.00
N ASP A 29 -0.10 -26.85 -0.23
CA ASP A 29 1.13 -26.17 -0.65
C ASP A 29 1.89 -27.02 -1.67
N LEU A 30 2.18 -26.42 -2.82
CA LEU A 30 3.01 -27.00 -3.88
C LEU A 30 4.17 -26.06 -4.19
N ARG A 31 5.32 -26.64 -4.53
CA ARG A 31 6.42 -25.84 -5.09
C ARG A 31 6.02 -25.27 -6.46
N PRO A 32 6.52 -24.09 -6.87
CA PRO A 32 6.11 -23.45 -8.13
C PRO A 32 6.16 -24.39 -9.35
N LYS A 33 7.25 -25.13 -9.53
CA LYS A 33 7.37 -26.08 -10.65
C LYS A 33 6.45 -27.29 -10.54
N THR A 34 6.15 -27.75 -9.34
CA THR A 34 5.17 -28.81 -9.09
C THR A 34 3.76 -28.32 -9.46
N PHE A 35 3.45 -27.05 -9.15
CA PHE A 35 2.19 -26.42 -9.54
C PHE A 35 2.06 -26.31 -11.08
N GLU A 36 3.09 -25.83 -11.77
CA GLU A 36 3.09 -25.72 -13.24
C GLU A 36 2.87 -27.09 -13.92
N VAL A 37 3.49 -28.18 -13.40
CA VAL A 37 3.27 -29.53 -13.89
C VAL A 37 1.81 -29.97 -13.69
N LEU A 38 1.23 -29.69 -12.51
CA LEU A 38 -0.19 -30.01 -12.25
C LEU A 38 -1.11 -29.21 -13.17
N LEU A 39 -0.88 -27.92 -13.30
CA LEU A 39 -1.69 -27.04 -14.16
C LEU A 39 -1.70 -27.53 -15.61
N TYR A 40 -0.53 -27.88 -16.15
CA TYR A 40 -0.43 -28.40 -17.51
C TYR A 40 -1.18 -29.74 -17.68
N LEU A 41 -1.08 -30.66 -16.71
CA LEU A 41 -1.80 -31.92 -16.72
C LEU A 41 -3.32 -31.75 -16.61
N VAL A 42 -3.78 -30.81 -15.79
CA VAL A 42 -5.19 -30.47 -15.58
C VAL A 42 -5.79 -29.83 -16.83
N GLN A 43 -5.08 -28.91 -17.48
CA GLN A 43 -5.48 -28.28 -18.75
C GLN A 43 -5.58 -29.29 -19.90
N ASN A 44 -4.85 -30.41 -19.81
CA ASN A 44 -4.85 -31.50 -20.78
C ASN A 44 -5.47 -32.76 -20.20
N ALA A 45 -6.48 -32.62 -19.33
CA ALA A 45 -7.13 -33.73 -18.66
C ALA A 45 -7.66 -34.79 -19.64
N GLN A 46 -7.60 -36.06 -19.22
CA GLN A 46 -8.01 -37.27 -20.00
C GLN A 46 -7.18 -37.55 -21.26
N ARG A 47 -6.24 -36.66 -21.64
CA ARG A 47 -5.30 -36.84 -22.74
C ARG A 47 -3.95 -37.40 -22.23
N LEU A 48 -3.30 -38.21 -23.03
CA LEU A 48 -1.90 -38.57 -22.78
C LEU A 48 -1.01 -37.36 -23.07
N VAL A 49 -0.32 -36.89 -22.04
CA VAL A 49 0.74 -35.87 -22.15
C VAL A 49 2.08 -36.59 -22.16
N THR A 50 2.85 -36.45 -23.24
CA THR A 50 4.17 -37.10 -23.34
C THR A 50 5.17 -36.43 -22.41
N LYS A 51 6.20 -37.17 -21.99
CA LYS A 51 7.27 -36.62 -21.16
C LYS A 51 7.94 -35.41 -21.82
N ARG A 52 8.22 -35.50 -23.12
CA ARG A 52 8.85 -34.44 -23.90
C ARG A 52 7.95 -33.21 -23.94
N GLU A 53 6.68 -33.38 -24.25
CA GLU A 53 5.69 -32.29 -24.24
C GLU A 53 5.63 -31.58 -22.90
N LEU A 54 5.64 -32.32 -21.78
CA LEU A 54 5.61 -31.76 -20.44
C LEU A 54 6.91 -30.98 -20.10
N LEU A 55 8.06 -31.53 -20.50
CA LEU A 55 9.34 -30.89 -20.31
C LEU A 55 9.46 -29.61 -21.15
N ASP A 56 9.06 -29.67 -22.42
CA ASP A 56 9.13 -28.49 -23.32
C ASP A 56 8.19 -27.36 -22.85
N SER A 57 7.03 -27.72 -22.27
CA SER A 57 6.02 -26.73 -21.83
C SER A 57 6.32 -26.09 -20.49
N VAL A 58 6.89 -26.84 -19.53
CA VAL A 58 7.12 -26.38 -18.16
C VAL A 58 8.54 -25.84 -17.97
N TRP A 59 9.50 -26.29 -18.77
CA TRP A 59 10.92 -25.89 -18.67
C TRP A 59 11.46 -25.29 -19.96
N ALA A 60 10.70 -24.53 -20.68
CA ALA A 60 11.05 -23.92 -21.97
C ALA A 60 12.57 -23.69 -22.17
N GLY A 61 13.26 -24.61 -22.87
CA GLY A 61 14.67 -24.47 -23.24
C GLY A 61 15.71 -24.96 -22.22
N ALA A 62 15.31 -25.46 -21.04
CA ALA A 62 16.27 -26.05 -20.09
C ALA A 62 16.38 -27.57 -20.28
N SER A 63 17.61 -28.10 -20.25
CA SER A 63 17.85 -29.55 -20.31
C SER A 63 17.53 -30.19 -18.95
N VAL A 64 16.37 -30.82 -18.85
CA VAL A 64 15.85 -31.46 -17.61
C VAL A 64 15.77 -32.97 -17.81
N SER A 65 16.23 -33.74 -16.82
CA SER A 65 16.22 -35.20 -16.89
C SER A 65 14.83 -35.80 -16.59
N ASP A 66 14.53 -36.96 -17.20
CA ASP A 66 13.34 -37.75 -16.90
C ASP A 66 13.18 -38.08 -15.41
N GLU A 67 14.28 -38.14 -14.68
CA GLU A 67 14.29 -38.46 -13.25
C GLU A 67 13.77 -37.32 -12.40
N LEU A 68 14.08 -36.10 -12.78
CA LEU A 68 13.57 -34.90 -12.12
C LEU A 68 12.04 -34.78 -12.33
N LEU A 69 11.54 -35.03 -13.53
CA LEU A 69 10.11 -35.06 -13.82
C LEU A 69 9.36 -36.11 -12.98
N ARG A 70 9.97 -37.28 -12.78
CA ARG A 70 9.40 -38.31 -11.88
C ARG A 70 9.31 -37.84 -10.44
N GLY A 71 10.29 -37.03 -9.99
CA GLY A 71 10.27 -36.40 -8.67
C GLY A 71 9.06 -35.49 -8.47
N TYR A 72 8.79 -34.61 -9.43
CA TYR A 72 7.62 -33.71 -9.40
C TYR A 72 6.29 -34.48 -9.44
N VAL A 73 6.18 -35.54 -10.27
CA VAL A 73 4.97 -36.35 -10.31
C VAL A 73 4.76 -37.15 -9.00
N ARG A 74 5.82 -37.56 -8.33
CA ARG A 74 5.73 -38.16 -6.99
C ARG A 74 5.19 -37.15 -5.98
N GLU A 75 5.75 -35.95 -5.92
CA GLU A 75 5.28 -34.88 -5.05
C GLU A 75 3.80 -34.53 -5.29
N LEU A 76 3.36 -34.49 -6.56
CA LEU A 76 1.96 -34.29 -6.90
C LEU A 76 1.07 -35.43 -6.38
N ARG A 77 1.50 -36.68 -6.49
CA ARG A 77 0.75 -37.79 -5.93
C ARG A 77 0.62 -37.71 -4.42
N ASP A 78 1.71 -37.37 -3.74
CA ASP A 78 1.70 -37.20 -2.29
C ASP A 78 0.71 -36.09 -1.89
N ALA A 79 0.73 -34.95 -2.58
CA ALA A 79 -0.16 -33.83 -2.34
C ALA A 79 -1.65 -34.14 -2.65
N LEU A 80 -1.92 -34.91 -3.70
CA LEU A 80 -3.27 -35.31 -4.10
C LEU A 80 -3.79 -36.54 -3.34
N GLY A 81 -2.95 -37.23 -2.59
CA GLY A 81 -3.28 -38.51 -1.97
C GLY A 81 -3.51 -39.62 -3.02
N ASP A 82 -2.69 -39.66 -4.05
CA ASP A 82 -2.80 -40.58 -5.18
C ASP A 82 -1.79 -41.74 -5.11
N ASP A 83 -2.21 -42.92 -5.52
CA ASP A 83 -1.35 -44.12 -5.53
C ASP A 83 -0.95 -44.50 -6.98
N ALA A 84 0.35 -44.58 -7.24
CA ALA A 84 0.90 -44.92 -8.53
C ALA A 84 0.43 -46.31 -9.08
N LYS A 85 0.06 -47.25 -8.18
CA LYS A 85 -0.43 -48.61 -8.54
C LYS A 85 -1.94 -48.64 -8.78
N LYS A 86 -2.69 -47.71 -8.19
CA LYS A 86 -4.14 -47.55 -8.35
C LYS A 86 -4.47 -46.04 -8.51
N PRO A 87 -4.04 -45.42 -9.61
CA PRO A 87 -4.12 -43.98 -9.77
C PRO A 87 -5.58 -43.50 -9.85
N ARG A 88 -5.89 -42.48 -9.08
CA ARG A 88 -7.16 -41.76 -9.12
C ARG A 88 -7.03 -40.43 -9.88
N TYR A 89 -5.83 -39.85 -9.86
CA TYR A 89 -5.55 -38.54 -10.45
C TYR A 89 -4.52 -38.62 -11.57
N ILE A 90 -3.36 -39.25 -11.37
CA ILE A 90 -2.26 -39.24 -12.33
C ILE A 90 -1.85 -40.65 -12.70
N GLU A 91 -2.28 -41.09 -13.89
CA GLU A 91 -1.85 -42.35 -14.48
C GLU A 91 -0.45 -42.21 -15.11
N THR A 92 0.43 -43.17 -14.85
CA THR A 92 1.68 -43.30 -15.60
C THR A 92 1.45 -44.23 -16.79
N VAL A 93 1.66 -43.72 -18.01
CA VAL A 93 1.70 -44.56 -19.22
C VAL A 93 3.17 -44.93 -19.48
N PRO A 94 3.57 -46.17 -19.25
CA PRO A 94 4.97 -46.61 -19.32
C PRO A 94 5.66 -46.13 -20.60
N THR A 95 6.88 -45.63 -20.47
CA THR A 95 7.75 -45.10 -21.53
C THR A 95 7.23 -43.84 -22.26
N ARG A 96 5.94 -43.50 -22.16
CA ARG A 96 5.29 -42.45 -22.96
C ARG A 96 5.06 -41.14 -22.20
N GLY A 97 4.50 -41.19 -20.98
CA GLY A 97 4.15 -39.97 -20.26
C GLY A 97 3.13 -40.17 -19.14
N TYR A 98 2.29 -39.15 -18.94
CA TYR A 98 1.29 -39.13 -17.88
C TYR A 98 -0.08 -38.71 -18.43
N ARG A 99 -1.15 -39.15 -17.74
CA ARG A 99 -2.52 -38.76 -18.05
C ARG A 99 -3.22 -38.34 -16.75
N PHE A 100 -3.87 -37.17 -16.76
CA PHE A 100 -4.74 -36.77 -15.68
C PHE A 100 -6.12 -37.37 -15.86
N LEU A 101 -6.53 -38.19 -14.89
CA LEU A 101 -7.72 -39.04 -15.03
C LEU A 101 -9.06 -38.35 -14.76
N PRO A 102 -9.16 -37.41 -13.78
CA PRO A 102 -10.44 -36.78 -13.50
C PRO A 102 -10.97 -35.98 -14.68
N ARG A 103 -12.29 -35.90 -14.78
CA ARG A 103 -12.93 -34.85 -15.58
C ARG A 103 -12.76 -33.53 -14.85
N VAL A 104 -12.32 -32.54 -15.58
CA VAL A 104 -12.08 -31.18 -15.07
C VAL A 104 -13.19 -30.30 -15.59
N ASN A 105 -13.91 -29.65 -14.68
CA ASN A 105 -14.89 -28.65 -15.06
C ASN A 105 -14.17 -27.30 -15.05
N ASP A 106 -14.21 -26.63 -16.20
CA ASP A 106 -13.78 -25.22 -16.30
C ASP A 106 -15.00 -24.37 -15.93
N GLU A 107 -14.94 -23.69 -14.79
CA GLU A 107 -16.05 -22.83 -14.32
C GLU A 107 -16.30 -21.60 -15.24
N SER A 108 -15.49 -21.41 -16.28
CA SER A 108 -15.68 -20.34 -17.27
C SER A 108 -16.75 -20.64 -18.33
N SER A 109 -17.36 -21.86 -18.37
CA SER A 109 -18.33 -22.22 -19.39
C SER A 109 -19.51 -23.05 -18.84
N VAL A 110 -20.46 -22.41 -18.18
CA VAL A 110 -21.78 -23.02 -17.93
C VAL A 110 -22.87 -22.21 -18.63
N GLN A 111 -23.28 -22.67 -19.83
CA GLN A 111 -24.59 -22.36 -20.39
C GLN A 111 -25.60 -23.40 -19.89
N THR A 112 -26.63 -22.97 -19.20
CA THR A 112 -27.73 -23.78 -18.72
C THR A 112 -28.97 -23.57 -19.62
N PRO A 113 -29.73 -24.60 -20.03
CA PRO A 113 -31.02 -24.44 -20.70
C PRO A 113 -32.15 -24.15 -19.68
N PRO A 114 -33.26 -23.51 -20.10
CA PRO A 114 -34.20 -22.88 -19.18
C PRO A 114 -35.20 -23.88 -18.59
N SER A 115 -35.38 -23.82 -17.26
CA SER A 115 -36.56 -24.32 -16.56
C SER A 115 -37.05 -23.27 -15.60
N GLU A 116 -38.32 -22.92 -15.73
CA GLU A 116 -39.02 -21.90 -14.97
C GLU A 116 -39.17 -22.26 -13.49
N LEU A 117 -38.36 -21.64 -12.66
CA LEU A 117 -38.64 -21.27 -11.27
C LEU A 117 -37.76 -20.05 -11.02
N LYS A 118 -38.37 -18.90 -10.75
CA LYS A 118 -37.63 -17.68 -10.41
C LYS A 118 -36.69 -17.98 -9.25
N PRO A 119 -35.36 -18.08 -9.47
CA PRO A 119 -34.42 -18.12 -8.37
C PRO A 119 -34.41 -16.71 -7.77
N ALA A 120 -34.48 -16.62 -6.44
CA ALA A 120 -34.01 -15.43 -5.74
C ALA A 120 -32.63 -15.11 -6.33
N LYS A 121 -32.45 -13.90 -6.90
CA LYS A 121 -31.16 -13.43 -7.42
C LYS A 121 -30.10 -13.76 -6.37
N ALA A 122 -29.10 -14.60 -6.72
CA ALA A 122 -27.91 -14.74 -5.91
C ALA A 122 -27.42 -13.34 -5.57
N PRO A 123 -27.08 -13.04 -4.32
CA PRO A 123 -26.69 -11.70 -3.93
C PRO A 123 -25.51 -11.30 -4.81
N ARG A 124 -25.68 -10.22 -5.58
CA ARG A 124 -24.68 -9.70 -6.51
C ARG A 124 -23.43 -9.36 -5.70
N GLU A 125 -22.28 -9.93 -6.04
CA GLU A 125 -21.00 -9.62 -5.39
C GLU A 125 -20.79 -8.12 -5.30
N LEU A 126 -20.26 -7.65 -4.18
CA LEU A 126 -19.94 -6.25 -3.98
C LEU A 126 -18.46 -6.03 -4.25
N ARG A 127 -18.12 -5.44 -5.38
CA ARG A 127 -16.73 -5.28 -5.79
C ARG A 127 -16.13 -3.97 -5.28
N VAL A 128 -14.89 -4.03 -4.75
CA VAL A 128 -14.10 -2.87 -4.38
C VAL A 128 -12.75 -2.92 -5.08
N GLY A 129 -12.23 -1.77 -5.51
CA GLY A 129 -10.90 -1.65 -6.11
C GLY A 129 -9.84 -1.43 -5.02
N ILE A 130 -8.71 -2.08 -5.15
CA ILE A 130 -7.50 -1.80 -4.37
C ILE A 130 -6.41 -1.41 -5.37
N LEU A 131 -6.02 -0.12 -5.36
CA LEU A 131 -5.11 0.46 -6.34
C LEU A 131 -3.86 0.99 -5.66
N HIS A 132 -2.82 0.19 -5.66
CA HIS A 132 -1.51 0.49 -5.08
C HIS A 132 -0.39 0.01 -6.00
N SER A 133 0.84 0.51 -5.79
CA SER A 133 2.01 -0.01 -6.50
C SER A 133 2.41 -1.36 -5.90
N LEU A 134 2.31 -2.41 -6.71
CA LEU A 134 2.80 -3.75 -6.40
C LEU A 134 4.16 -4.01 -7.05
N THR A 135 4.52 -3.17 -8.02
CA THR A 135 5.82 -3.14 -8.69
C THR A 135 6.38 -1.71 -8.72
N GLY A 136 7.67 -1.57 -9.05
CA GLY A 136 8.37 -0.28 -9.08
C GLY A 136 8.90 0.16 -7.70
N THR A 137 9.33 1.42 -7.61
CA THR A 137 10.06 1.97 -6.45
C THR A 137 9.26 2.07 -5.17
N MET A 138 7.92 2.10 -5.26
CA MET A 138 7.02 2.20 -4.11
C MET A 138 6.45 0.86 -3.64
N ALA A 139 6.77 -0.25 -4.33
CA ALA A 139 6.16 -1.55 -4.06
C ALA A 139 6.39 -2.05 -2.62
N SER A 140 7.60 -1.87 -2.08
CA SER A 140 7.96 -2.29 -0.71
C SER A 140 7.12 -1.58 0.36
N THR A 141 6.75 -0.33 0.11
CA THR A 141 5.98 0.53 1.02
C THR A 141 4.47 0.36 0.85
N GLU A 142 3.99 0.18 -0.40
CA GLU A 142 2.55 0.12 -0.71
C GLU A 142 1.94 -1.28 -0.55
N SER A 143 2.68 -2.36 -0.88
CA SER A 143 2.15 -3.74 -0.75
C SER A 143 1.67 -4.09 0.66
N PRO A 144 2.31 -3.66 1.77
CA PRO A 144 1.79 -3.90 3.11
C PRO A 144 0.43 -3.25 3.39
N VAL A 145 0.13 -2.12 2.75
CA VAL A 145 -1.18 -1.45 2.88
C VAL A 145 -2.27 -2.27 2.20
N VAL A 146 -1.96 -2.89 1.06
CA VAL A 146 -2.86 -3.85 0.39
C VAL A 146 -3.21 -5.00 1.34
N ASP A 147 -2.21 -5.58 2.01
CA ASP A 147 -2.43 -6.66 2.98
C ASP A 147 -3.38 -6.24 4.12
N ALA A 148 -3.19 -5.04 4.68
CA ALA A 148 -4.05 -4.52 5.75
C ALA A 148 -5.48 -4.21 5.26
N THR A 149 -5.62 -3.70 4.04
CA THR A 149 -6.90 -3.46 3.38
C THR A 149 -7.65 -4.77 3.14
N LEU A 150 -6.96 -5.81 2.66
CA LEU A 150 -7.52 -7.15 2.46
C LEU A 150 -7.93 -7.79 3.80
N LEU A 151 -7.14 -7.61 4.87
CA LEU A 151 -7.48 -8.10 6.19
C LEU A 151 -8.82 -7.52 6.69
N ALA A 152 -9.03 -6.20 6.51
CA ALA A 152 -10.29 -5.57 6.89
C ALA A 152 -11.47 -6.12 6.09
N ILE A 153 -11.29 -6.36 4.79
CA ILE A 153 -12.31 -6.99 3.93
C ILE A 153 -12.62 -8.41 4.41
N GLU A 154 -11.59 -9.23 4.70
CA GLU A 154 -11.77 -10.59 5.24
C GLU A 154 -12.58 -10.55 6.54
N GLU A 155 -12.28 -9.64 7.47
CA GLU A 155 -13.01 -9.52 8.74
C GLU A 155 -14.48 -9.15 8.56
N ILE A 156 -14.79 -8.30 7.59
CA ILE A 156 -16.17 -7.92 7.30
C ILE A 156 -16.91 -9.09 6.67
N ASN A 157 -16.27 -9.81 5.74
CA ASN A 157 -16.85 -10.98 5.08
C ASN A 157 -17.12 -12.12 6.06
N GLU A 158 -16.22 -12.39 7.02
CA GLU A 158 -16.42 -13.38 8.09
C GLU A 158 -17.65 -13.05 8.96
N ARG A 159 -18.02 -11.76 9.06
CA ARG A 159 -19.23 -11.29 9.80
C ARG A 159 -20.48 -11.28 8.93
N GLY A 160 -20.42 -11.81 7.69
CA GLY A 160 -21.55 -11.89 6.76
C GLY A 160 -21.58 -10.80 5.69
N GLY A 161 -20.49 -10.06 5.50
CA GLY A 161 -20.35 -9.04 4.46
C GLY A 161 -21.23 -7.81 4.66
N ILE A 162 -21.55 -7.11 3.59
CA ILE A 162 -22.42 -5.93 3.59
C ILE A 162 -23.82 -6.35 3.15
N LEU A 163 -24.80 -6.25 4.05
CA LEU A 163 -26.18 -6.65 3.81
C LEU A 163 -26.30 -8.10 3.24
N GLY A 164 -25.46 -9.02 3.75
CA GLY A 164 -25.42 -10.41 3.30
C GLY A 164 -24.68 -10.62 1.97
N ARG A 165 -24.00 -9.61 1.45
CA ARG A 165 -23.18 -9.67 0.22
C ARG A 165 -21.69 -9.70 0.58
N GLU A 166 -20.97 -10.65 0.01
CA GLU A 166 -19.52 -10.73 0.15
C GLU A 166 -18.81 -9.60 -0.62
N ILE A 167 -17.82 -8.97 0.01
CA ILE A 167 -16.98 -7.97 -0.62
C ILE A 167 -15.89 -8.69 -1.41
N GLN A 168 -15.82 -8.44 -2.72
CA GLN A 168 -14.82 -8.98 -3.62
C GLN A 168 -13.77 -7.92 -3.96
N PRO A 169 -12.53 -8.03 -3.48
CA PRO A 169 -11.46 -7.10 -3.81
C PRO A 169 -10.95 -7.34 -5.24
N VAL A 170 -10.78 -6.25 -5.99
CA VAL A 170 -10.10 -6.20 -7.29
C VAL A 170 -8.80 -5.45 -7.10
N VAL A 171 -7.70 -6.19 -6.93
CA VAL A 171 -6.37 -5.62 -6.70
C VAL A 171 -5.69 -5.34 -8.03
N ILE A 172 -5.22 -4.10 -8.22
CA ILE A 172 -4.57 -3.67 -9.45
C ILE A 172 -3.28 -2.92 -9.12
N ASP A 173 -2.23 -3.20 -9.91
CA ASP A 173 -0.91 -2.59 -9.79
C ASP A 173 -0.88 -1.19 -10.44
N GLY A 174 -0.53 -0.17 -9.68
CA GLY A 174 -0.23 1.19 -10.12
C GLY A 174 1.20 1.38 -10.65
N ALA A 175 2.06 0.37 -10.48
CA ALA A 175 3.44 0.29 -11.01
C ALA A 175 4.32 1.52 -10.71
N SER A 176 4.07 2.23 -9.60
CA SER A 176 4.78 3.47 -9.22
C SER A 176 4.74 4.57 -10.30
N ASP A 177 3.75 4.51 -11.19
CA ASP A 177 3.57 5.43 -12.31
C ASP A 177 2.21 6.14 -12.25
N GLU A 178 2.20 7.47 -12.14
CA GLU A 178 0.98 8.26 -12.00
C GLU A 178 -0.02 8.09 -13.16
N ARG A 179 0.48 7.87 -14.39
CA ARG A 179 -0.36 7.62 -15.57
C ARG A 179 -0.97 6.22 -15.53
N ALA A 180 -0.24 5.24 -14.96
CA ALA A 180 -0.80 3.91 -14.71
C ALA A 180 -1.92 4.00 -13.68
N PHE A 181 -1.74 4.71 -12.56
CA PHE A 181 -2.81 4.94 -11.57
C PHE A 181 -4.06 5.52 -12.22
N ALA A 182 -3.93 6.54 -13.07
CA ALA A 182 -5.05 7.13 -13.78
C ALA A 182 -5.78 6.10 -14.69
N ARG A 183 -5.03 5.36 -15.51
CA ARG A 183 -5.63 4.32 -16.39
C ARG A 183 -6.32 3.22 -15.59
N GLN A 184 -5.70 2.75 -14.50
CA GLN A 184 -6.25 1.68 -13.68
C GLN A 184 -7.49 2.13 -12.88
N ALA A 185 -7.54 3.38 -12.43
CA ALA A 185 -8.75 3.93 -11.82
C ALA A 185 -9.93 3.93 -12.80
N ILE A 186 -9.69 4.28 -14.07
CA ILE A 186 -10.71 4.20 -15.13
C ILE A 186 -11.18 2.76 -15.32
N ALA A 187 -10.27 1.78 -15.39
CA ALA A 187 -10.60 0.37 -15.55
C ALA A 187 -11.39 -0.19 -14.36
N LEU A 188 -11.00 0.15 -13.14
CA LEU A 188 -11.74 -0.23 -11.93
C LEU A 188 -13.19 0.26 -11.95
N ILE A 189 -13.41 1.50 -12.33
CA ILE A 189 -14.75 2.10 -12.37
C ILE A 189 -15.56 1.57 -13.55
N ALA A 190 -15.00 1.62 -14.77
CA ALA A 190 -15.76 1.36 -15.99
C ALA A 190 -15.92 -0.12 -16.32
N GLU A 191 -14.89 -0.93 -16.07
CA GLU A 191 -14.85 -2.35 -16.46
C GLU A 191 -15.15 -3.26 -15.28
N ALA A 192 -14.42 -3.11 -14.16
CA ALA A 192 -14.64 -3.93 -12.96
C ALA A 192 -15.90 -3.53 -12.18
N LYS A 193 -16.42 -2.29 -12.39
CA LYS A 193 -17.63 -1.75 -11.75
C LYS A 193 -17.54 -1.83 -10.22
N VAL A 194 -16.43 -1.40 -9.67
CA VAL A 194 -16.24 -1.33 -8.23
C VAL A 194 -17.10 -0.22 -7.62
N CYS A 195 -17.51 -0.36 -6.35
CA CYS A 195 -18.29 0.65 -5.64
C CYS A 195 -17.43 1.61 -4.80
N ALA A 196 -16.15 1.32 -4.62
CA ALA A 196 -15.15 2.19 -4.01
C ALA A 196 -13.76 1.83 -4.51
N ILE A 197 -12.81 2.78 -4.47
CA ILE A 197 -11.39 2.55 -4.66
C ILE A 197 -10.68 2.84 -3.34
N PHE A 198 -9.87 1.90 -2.86
CA PHE A 198 -8.94 2.07 -1.75
C PHE A 198 -7.54 2.15 -2.34
N GLY A 199 -6.82 3.23 -2.10
CA GLY A 199 -5.49 3.28 -2.68
C GLY A 199 -4.91 4.65 -2.89
N CYS A 200 -3.93 4.67 -3.77
CA CYS A 200 -2.92 5.70 -3.96
C CYS A 200 -2.02 5.83 -2.72
N TRP A 201 -0.80 6.24 -2.96
CA TRP A 201 0.17 6.52 -1.91
C TRP A 201 0.76 7.92 -2.08
N THR A 202 1.42 8.16 -3.20
CA THR A 202 2.06 9.45 -3.47
C THR A 202 1.00 10.52 -3.76
N SER A 203 1.32 11.77 -3.47
CA SER A 203 0.46 12.89 -3.88
C SER A 203 0.30 12.95 -5.40
N ALA A 204 1.31 12.55 -6.16
CA ALA A 204 1.24 12.46 -7.61
C ALA A 204 0.20 11.43 -8.07
N SER A 205 0.21 10.20 -7.52
CA SER A 205 -0.80 9.19 -7.85
C SER A 205 -2.22 9.63 -7.46
N ARG A 206 -2.41 10.22 -6.26
CA ARG A 206 -3.70 10.76 -5.84
C ARG A 206 -4.20 11.85 -6.78
N LYS A 207 -3.35 12.83 -7.10
CA LYS A 207 -3.69 13.94 -8.00
C LYS A 207 -4.00 13.49 -9.42
N SER A 208 -3.43 12.38 -9.88
CA SER A 208 -3.77 11.78 -11.19
C SER A 208 -5.12 11.06 -11.18
N VAL A 209 -5.54 10.51 -10.04
CA VAL A 209 -6.83 9.81 -9.87
C VAL A 209 -7.98 10.76 -9.53
N LEU A 210 -7.69 11.88 -8.86
CA LEU A 210 -8.68 12.87 -8.43
C LEU A 210 -9.65 13.30 -9.55
N PRO A 211 -9.20 13.79 -10.72
CA PRO A 211 -10.12 14.21 -11.79
C PRO A 211 -10.99 13.06 -12.31
N ILE A 212 -10.54 11.81 -12.19
CA ILE A 212 -11.26 10.63 -12.65
C ILE A 212 -12.42 10.31 -11.72
N VAL A 213 -12.19 10.33 -10.39
CA VAL A 213 -13.27 10.08 -9.43
C VAL A 213 -14.30 11.21 -9.40
N GLU A 214 -13.89 12.45 -9.64
CA GLU A 214 -14.81 13.59 -9.80
C GLU A 214 -15.68 13.47 -11.05
N GLN A 215 -15.06 13.28 -12.22
CA GLN A 215 -15.76 13.19 -13.51
C GLN A 215 -16.72 12.00 -13.59
N ARG A 216 -16.42 10.91 -12.84
CA ARG A 216 -17.23 9.69 -12.84
C ARG A 216 -18.15 9.58 -11.63
N ASP A 217 -18.24 10.64 -10.81
CA ASP A 217 -19.00 10.69 -9.56
C ASP A 217 -18.71 9.49 -8.63
N HIS A 218 -17.43 9.13 -8.54
CA HIS A 218 -16.96 7.94 -7.82
C HIS A 218 -16.31 8.29 -6.48
N LEU A 219 -15.67 7.32 -5.83
CA LEU A 219 -15.16 7.40 -4.47
C LEU A 219 -13.74 6.80 -4.38
N LEU A 220 -12.80 7.60 -3.86
CA LEU A 220 -11.46 7.15 -3.46
C LEU A 220 -11.32 7.28 -1.94
N ILE A 221 -10.80 6.24 -1.28
CA ILE A 221 -10.37 6.27 0.12
C ILE A 221 -8.84 6.22 0.12
N TYR A 222 -8.23 7.30 0.59
CA TYR A 222 -6.80 7.58 0.52
C TYR A 222 -6.14 7.43 1.90
N PRO A 223 -5.22 6.43 2.10
CA PRO A 223 -4.73 6.06 3.42
C PRO A 223 -3.45 6.77 3.86
N THR A 224 -2.83 7.59 3.01
CA THR A 224 -1.50 8.13 3.27
C THR A 224 -1.56 9.54 3.83
N GLN A 225 -0.65 9.86 4.76
CA GLN A 225 -0.40 11.25 5.15
C GLN A 225 0.02 12.07 3.93
N TYR A 226 -0.29 13.35 3.93
CA TYR A 226 -0.01 14.17 2.77
C TYR A 226 0.17 15.67 3.14
N GLU A 227 0.54 16.45 2.15
CA GLU A 227 0.82 17.87 2.28
C GLU A 227 -0.38 18.76 2.62
N GLY A 228 -1.60 18.23 2.57
CA GLY A 228 -2.80 19.06 2.63
C GLY A 228 -3.05 19.81 1.33
N MET A 229 -3.63 21.03 1.45
CA MET A 229 -3.90 21.95 0.34
C MET A 229 -4.84 21.34 -0.72
N GLU A 230 -5.70 20.45 -0.26
CA GLU A 230 -6.67 19.76 -1.11
C GLU A 230 -7.90 19.39 -0.27
N GLN A 231 -9.06 19.60 -0.87
CA GLN A 231 -10.34 19.18 -0.33
C GLN A 231 -11.22 18.75 -1.50
N CYS A 232 -11.65 17.50 -1.51
CA CYS A 232 -12.43 16.93 -2.60
C CYS A 232 -13.55 16.05 -2.02
N SER A 233 -14.78 16.29 -2.44
CA SER A 233 -15.95 15.52 -1.97
C SER A 233 -15.95 14.06 -2.43
N HIS A 234 -15.05 13.67 -3.34
CA HIS A 234 -14.91 12.33 -3.89
C HIS A 234 -13.73 11.56 -3.31
N ILE A 235 -12.92 12.21 -2.45
CA ILE A 235 -11.79 11.58 -1.77
C ILE A 235 -11.99 11.68 -0.26
N PHE A 236 -11.89 10.54 0.42
CA PHE A 236 -11.90 10.46 1.88
C PHE A 236 -10.49 10.14 2.36
N TYR A 237 -9.94 11.05 3.17
CA TYR A 237 -8.55 11.01 3.59
C TYR A 237 -8.46 10.35 4.96
N THR A 238 -7.96 9.10 5.00
CA THR A 238 -7.75 8.36 6.25
C THR A 238 -6.33 8.49 6.78
N GLY A 239 -5.40 9.02 5.98
CA GLY A 239 -4.09 9.49 6.42
C GLY A 239 -4.13 10.86 7.09
N ALA A 240 -3.01 11.29 7.67
CA ALA A 240 -2.90 12.55 8.39
C ALA A 240 -2.92 13.77 7.47
N ALA A 241 -3.64 14.82 7.86
CA ALA A 241 -3.47 16.20 7.39
C ALA A 241 -2.25 16.87 8.06
N PRO A 242 -1.74 17.98 7.53
CA PRO A 242 -0.54 18.64 8.09
C PRO A 242 -0.65 18.99 9.58
N ASN A 243 -1.81 19.47 10.03
CA ASN A 243 -2.04 19.79 11.43
C ASN A 243 -2.19 18.55 12.35
N GLN A 244 -2.16 17.36 11.78
CA GLN A 244 -2.21 16.08 12.50
C GLN A 244 -0.87 15.32 12.47
N GLN A 245 0.18 15.87 11.86
CA GLN A 245 1.50 15.28 11.81
C GLN A 245 2.61 16.34 11.84
N ILE A 246 2.73 17.17 10.81
CA ILE A 246 3.84 18.10 10.60
C ILE A 246 3.83 19.18 11.68
N ILE A 247 2.74 19.94 11.80
CA ILE A 247 2.64 21.11 12.70
C ILE A 247 2.84 20.73 14.17
N PRO A 248 2.19 19.66 14.71
CA PRO A 248 2.44 19.27 16.09
C PRO A 248 3.87 18.78 16.35
N ALA A 249 4.53 18.16 15.37
CA ALA A 249 5.93 17.75 15.50
C ALA A 249 6.88 18.96 15.61
N ILE A 250 6.61 20.02 14.86
CA ILE A 250 7.37 21.27 14.95
C ILE A 250 7.15 21.93 16.32
N ASN A 251 5.89 22.06 16.75
CA ASN A 251 5.54 22.62 18.05
C ASN A 251 6.19 21.84 19.20
N TRP A 252 6.25 20.51 19.08
CA TRP A 252 6.96 19.66 20.03
C TRP A 252 8.49 19.92 20.00
N ALA A 253 9.10 20.00 18.83
CA ALA A 253 10.54 20.24 18.70
C ALA A 253 10.95 21.60 19.25
N VAL A 254 10.18 22.66 18.95
CA VAL A 254 10.42 24.01 19.44
C VAL A 254 10.08 24.15 20.92
N GLY A 255 8.89 23.74 21.34
CA GLY A 255 8.36 23.94 22.68
C GLY A 255 8.96 23.01 23.73
N PHE A 256 9.04 21.71 23.41
CA PHE A 256 9.48 20.68 24.34
C PHE A 256 11.00 20.43 24.28
N LEU A 257 11.56 20.18 23.08
CA LEU A 257 13.01 20.01 22.92
C LEU A 257 13.78 21.32 22.92
N ARG A 258 13.09 22.47 22.86
CA ARG A 258 13.66 23.83 22.84
C ARG A 258 14.70 24.05 21.72
N LYS A 259 14.51 23.35 20.57
CA LYS A 259 15.36 23.48 19.40
C LYS A 259 15.02 24.77 18.66
N LYS A 260 16.03 25.40 18.02
CA LYS A 260 15.89 26.69 17.33
C LYS A 260 16.42 26.66 15.90
N ARG A 261 17.43 25.86 15.61
CA ARG A 261 18.11 25.79 14.31
C ARG A 261 17.73 24.47 13.63
N PHE A 262 17.04 24.56 12.51
CA PHE A 262 16.48 23.38 11.83
C PHE A 262 17.04 23.22 10.43
N PHE A 263 17.31 21.98 10.03
CA PHE A 263 17.64 21.62 8.67
C PHE A 263 16.51 20.79 8.06
N LEU A 264 16.12 21.13 6.83
CA LEU A 264 15.06 20.43 6.10
C LEU A 264 15.66 19.57 5.01
N VAL A 265 15.28 18.29 4.98
CA VAL A 265 15.64 17.40 3.89
C VAL A 265 14.40 16.72 3.34
N GLY A 266 14.29 16.65 2.01
CA GLY A 266 13.15 16.03 1.38
C GLY A 266 13.46 15.43 0.01
N TRP A 267 12.52 14.67 -0.49
CA TRP A 267 12.51 14.23 -1.87
C TRP A 267 11.97 15.36 -2.77
N ASN A 268 12.46 15.49 -3.99
CA ASN A 268 12.02 16.55 -4.89
C ASN A 268 10.63 16.24 -5.49
N SER A 269 9.62 16.18 -4.63
CA SER A 269 8.21 15.88 -4.89
C SER A 269 7.32 16.99 -4.33
N ILE A 270 6.06 17.00 -4.78
CA ILE A 270 5.05 17.93 -4.27
C ILE A 270 4.90 17.80 -2.74
N TYR A 271 4.86 16.57 -2.21
CA TYR A 271 4.76 16.34 -0.77
C TYR A 271 5.88 17.00 0.01
N SER A 272 7.15 16.67 -0.30
CA SER A 272 8.27 17.21 0.47
C SER A 272 8.43 18.73 0.33
N ARG A 273 8.19 19.29 -0.87
CA ARG A 273 8.24 20.73 -1.10
C ARG A 273 7.18 21.47 -0.28
N ALA A 274 5.98 20.94 -0.24
CA ALA A 274 4.89 21.54 0.53
C ALA A 274 5.08 21.32 2.04
N ALA A 275 5.48 20.12 2.47
CA ALA A 275 5.81 19.85 3.86
C ALA A 275 6.91 20.80 4.39
N ASN A 276 7.99 20.98 3.62
CA ASN A 276 9.08 21.89 4.01
C ASN A 276 8.63 23.35 4.03
N ALA A 277 7.73 23.77 3.12
CA ALA A 277 7.16 25.12 3.17
C ALA A 277 6.32 25.34 4.44
N ILE A 278 5.52 24.34 4.85
CA ILE A 278 4.78 24.38 6.12
C ILE A 278 5.74 24.44 7.30
N ILE A 279 6.78 23.59 7.30
CA ILE A 279 7.78 23.57 8.37
C ILE A 279 8.47 24.92 8.50
N ARG A 280 8.86 25.52 7.39
CA ARG A 280 9.48 26.86 7.38
C ARG A 280 8.57 27.90 8.00
N ASP A 281 7.33 28.00 7.53
CA ASP A 281 6.35 28.96 8.04
C ASP A 281 6.16 28.83 9.58
N GLU A 282 6.00 27.59 10.07
CA GLU A 282 5.76 27.31 11.50
C GLU A 282 7.01 27.54 12.35
N VAL A 283 8.20 27.19 11.85
CA VAL A 283 9.48 27.44 12.54
C VAL A 283 9.72 28.93 12.66
N GLU A 284 9.57 29.69 11.58
CA GLU A 284 9.74 31.15 11.57
C GLU A 284 8.73 31.87 12.50
N ALA A 285 7.45 31.44 12.47
CA ALA A 285 6.41 31.94 13.35
C ALA A 285 6.71 31.66 14.84
N SER A 286 7.44 30.59 15.14
CA SER A 286 7.85 30.18 16.47
C SER A 286 9.18 30.83 16.92
N GLY A 287 9.79 31.67 16.09
CA GLY A 287 11.08 32.34 16.36
C GLY A 287 12.29 31.40 16.20
N GLY A 288 12.15 30.31 15.47
CA GLY A 288 13.25 29.44 15.04
C GLY A 288 13.85 29.86 13.71
N GLU A 289 14.90 29.18 13.28
CA GLU A 289 15.66 29.45 12.06
C GLU A 289 15.81 28.19 11.21
N ILE A 290 15.58 28.27 9.89
CA ILE A 290 15.94 27.25 8.93
C ILE A 290 17.37 27.54 8.44
N VAL A 291 18.34 26.72 8.89
CA VAL A 291 19.75 26.87 8.56
C VAL A 291 20.16 26.18 7.27
N GLY A 292 19.27 25.38 6.70
CA GLY A 292 19.46 24.76 5.39
C GLY A 292 18.23 23.97 4.95
N GLU A 293 18.08 23.84 3.63
CA GLU A 293 17.01 23.10 3.00
C GLU A 293 17.53 22.47 1.72
N GLU A 294 17.42 21.15 1.64
CA GLU A 294 17.96 20.38 0.53
C GLU A 294 16.96 19.32 0.04
N TYR A 295 16.99 19.11 -1.26
CA TYR A 295 16.15 18.11 -1.90
C TYR A 295 16.99 17.15 -2.73
N VAL A 296 16.70 15.85 -2.60
CA VAL A 296 17.38 14.81 -3.35
C VAL A 296 16.45 14.23 -4.41
N LEU A 297 17.03 13.76 -5.51
CA LEU A 297 16.34 12.97 -6.52
C LEU A 297 16.50 11.47 -6.20
N PRO A 298 15.58 10.61 -6.65
CA PRO A 298 15.77 9.17 -6.59
C PRO A 298 17.10 8.80 -7.29
N ASP A 299 17.86 7.88 -6.69
CA ASP A 299 19.11 7.34 -7.22
C ASP A 299 20.27 8.34 -7.36
N SER A 300 20.23 9.50 -6.67
CA SER A 300 21.23 10.52 -6.80
C SER A 300 22.40 10.35 -5.81
N THR A 301 23.61 10.68 -6.27
CA THR A 301 24.82 10.84 -5.43
C THR A 301 24.76 12.10 -4.56
N GLU A 302 23.71 12.91 -4.69
CA GLU A 302 23.53 14.21 -3.99
C GLU A 302 23.35 14.07 -2.48
N VAL A 303 22.96 12.89 -1.98
CA VAL A 303 22.80 12.64 -0.54
C VAL A 303 24.09 12.93 0.22
N THR A 304 25.27 12.64 -0.36
CA THR A 304 26.57 12.95 0.25
C THR A 304 26.77 14.47 0.40
N ARG A 305 26.32 15.25 -0.58
CA ARG A 305 26.34 16.73 -0.51
C ARG A 305 25.44 17.23 0.62
N VAL A 306 24.22 16.71 0.71
CA VAL A 306 23.27 17.06 1.77
C VAL A 306 23.86 16.80 3.16
N VAL A 307 24.45 15.64 3.38
CA VAL A 307 25.08 15.28 4.66
C VAL A 307 26.26 16.23 4.99
N ARG A 308 27.04 16.63 4.00
CA ARG A 308 28.11 17.60 4.18
C ARG A 308 27.55 18.98 4.58
N THR A 309 26.49 19.45 3.94
CA THR A 309 25.84 20.71 4.28
C THR A 309 25.29 20.68 5.71
N ILE A 310 24.67 19.57 6.14
CA ILE A 310 24.21 19.40 7.53
C ILE A 310 25.39 19.50 8.51
N ALA A 311 26.51 18.85 8.22
CA ALA A 311 27.71 18.90 9.06
C ALA A 311 28.32 20.32 9.16
N GLN A 312 28.20 21.13 8.10
CA GLN A 312 28.69 22.51 8.08
C GLN A 312 27.78 23.52 8.78
N THR A 313 26.45 23.30 8.70
CA THR A 313 25.46 24.22 9.28
C THR A 313 25.16 23.94 10.74
N GLU A 314 25.51 22.75 11.24
CA GLU A 314 25.31 22.30 12.63
C GLU A 314 23.91 22.65 13.17
N PRO A 315 22.81 22.11 12.58
CA PRO A 315 21.46 22.36 13.09
C PRO A 315 21.25 21.70 14.45
N ASP A 316 20.28 22.17 15.21
CA ASP A 316 19.84 21.52 16.44
C ASP A 316 19.00 20.25 16.18
N LEU A 317 18.33 20.20 15.02
CA LEU A 317 17.43 19.12 14.64
C LEU A 317 17.21 19.10 13.12
N ILE A 318 17.02 17.89 12.58
CA ILE A 318 16.68 17.70 11.16
C ILE A 318 15.21 17.28 11.06
N PHE A 319 14.44 17.94 10.18
CA PHE A 319 13.15 17.44 9.72
C PHE A 319 13.33 16.71 8.38
N ASN A 320 12.89 15.46 8.32
CA ASN A 320 13.09 14.57 7.19
C ASN A 320 11.76 14.16 6.56
N SER A 321 11.53 14.56 5.31
CA SER A 321 10.41 14.20 4.45
C SER A 321 10.80 13.30 3.26
N LEU A 322 11.98 12.62 3.33
CA LEU A 322 12.36 11.58 2.38
C LEU A 322 11.41 10.37 2.50
N VAL A 323 11.24 9.62 1.41
CA VAL A 323 10.32 8.49 1.32
C VAL A 323 11.05 7.21 0.90
N GLY A 324 10.62 6.07 1.41
CA GLY A 324 11.08 4.75 1.01
C GLY A 324 12.55 4.47 1.35
N ASP A 325 13.20 3.67 0.51
CA ASP A 325 14.57 3.16 0.73
C ASP A 325 15.65 4.27 0.78
N MET A 326 15.35 5.47 0.30
CA MET A 326 16.23 6.62 0.40
C MET A 326 16.57 6.97 1.85
N ASN A 327 15.63 6.76 2.78
CA ASN A 327 15.88 6.97 4.20
C ASN A 327 16.99 6.09 4.75
N LEU A 328 17.08 4.83 4.28
CA LEU A 328 18.15 3.91 4.67
C LEU A 328 19.52 4.43 4.26
N PHE A 329 19.64 4.83 3.01
CA PHE A 329 20.91 5.33 2.46
C PHE A 329 21.32 6.65 3.12
N TYR A 330 20.39 7.59 3.26
CA TYR A 330 20.60 8.87 3.94
C TYR A 330 21.06 8.69 5.39
N THR A 331 20.37 7.86 6.16
CA THR A 331 20.71 7.62 7.57
C THR A 331 22.10 7.03 7.74
N ARG A 332 22.48 6.06 6.90
CA ARG A 332 23.84 5.49 6.93
C ARG A 332 24.92 6.54 6.68
N LEU A 333 24.71 7.42 5.71
CA LEU A 333 25.66 8.49 5.43
C LEU A 333 25.74 9.51 6.56
N LEU A 334 24.62 9.85 7.20
CA LEU A 334 24.62 10.71 8.40
C LEU A 334 25.50 10.10 9.50
N ARG A 335 25.30 8.82 9.81
CA ARG A 335 26.07 8.14 10.86
C ARG A 335 27.55 8.01 10.49
N ALA A 336 27.88 7.73 9.24
CA ALA A 336 29.25 7.70 8.75
C ALA A 336 29.95 9.07 8.87
N ALA A 337 29.20 10.17 8.78
CA ALA A 337 29.69 11.53 9.01
C ALA A 337 29.76 11.92 10.50
N GLY A 338 29.44 11.01 11.43
CA GLY A 338 29.44 11.26 12.89
C GLY A 338 28.29 12.12 13.40
N ILE A 339 27.25 12.29 12.57
CA ILE A 339 25.98 12.95 12.95
C ILE A 339 25.10 11.89 13.60
N THR A 340 24.99 11.92 14.93
CA THR A 340 24.24 10.94 15.73
C THR A 340 22.99 11.58 16.35
N PRO A 341 21.99 10.79 16.78
CA PRO A 341 20.77 11.33 17.38
C PRO A 341 21.02 12.15 18.66
N GLU A 342 22.08 11.85 19.39
CA GLU A 342 22.45 12.59 20.60
C GLU A 342 22.97 14.01 20.27
N LYS A 343 23.58 14.18 19.09
CA LYS A 343 24.12 15.47 18.64
C LYS A 343 23.06 16.25 17.87
N ILE A 344 22.54 15.65 16.80
CA ILE A 344 21.58 16.26 15.87
C ILE A 344 20.49 15.22 15.59
N PRO A 345 19.43 15.16 16.40
CA PRO A 345 18.33 14.21 16.17
C PRO A 345 17.56 14.54 14.90
N THR A 346 16.97 13.49 14.31
CA THR A 346 16.09 13.61 13.16
C THR A 346 14.64 13.31 13.56
N VAL A 347 13.69 14.10 13.08
CA VAL A 347 12.26 13.78 13.10
C VAL A 347 11.83 13.36 11.70
N TYR A 348 11.42 12.12 11.57
CA TYR A 348 10.96 11.52 10.31
C TYR A 348 9.44 11.67 10.16
N PHE A 349 8.99 11.98 8.95
CA PHE A 349 7.57 12.01 8.57
C PHE A 349 7.15 10.82 7.69
N SER A 350 8.09 9.94 7.33
CA SER A 350 7.85 8.80 6.43
C SER A 350 8.60 7.53 6.84
N VAL A 351 9.17 7.47 8.04
CA VAL A 351 9.80 6.24 8.58
C VAL A 351 8.88 5.67 9.64
N GLY A 352 8.37 4.47 9.39
CA GLY A 352 7.57 3.68 10.30
C GLY A 352 8.19 2.30 10.56
N GLU A 353 7.43 1.39 11.14
CA GLU A 353 7.89 0.05 11.48
C GLU A 353 8.39 -0.76 10.27
N ILE A 354 7.83 -0.49 9.07
CA ILE A 354 8.22 -1.17 7.83
C ILE A 354 9.67 -0.79 7.48
N GLU A 355 9.97 0.49 7.45
CA GLU A 355 11.29 1.02 7.13
C GLU A 355 12.32 0.57 8.17
N LEU A 356 11.93 0.48 9.45
CA LEU A 356 12.80 0.00 10.53
C LEU A 356 13.22 -1.47 10.38
N GLN A 357 12.47 -2.28 9.64
CA GLN A 357 12.89 -3.66 9.35
C GLN A 357 14.09 -3.72 8.39
N SER A 358 14.21 -2.73 7.51
CA SER A 358 15.29 -2.63 6.52
C SER A 358 16.49 -1.82 7.04
N LEU A 359 16.25 -0.88 7.95
CA LEU A 359 17.26 -0.13 8.68
C LEU A 359 17.87 -1.02 9.77
N SER A 360 19.19 -1.07 9.89
CA SER A 360 19.76 -1.66 11.12
C SER A 360 19.32 -0.77 12.29
N ALA A 361 18.60 -1.34 13.24
CA ALA A 361 18.04 -0.59 14.36
C ALA A 361 19.09 0.27 15.09
N ARG A 362 20.36 -0.15 15.11
CA ARG A 362 21.48 0.58 15.74
C ARG A 362 21.80 1.92 15.06
N GLU A 363 21.51 2.06 13.78
CA GLU A 363 21.85 3.29 13.04
C GLU A 363 20.87 4.43 13.28
N ILE A 364 19.65 4.13 13.75
CA ILE A 364 18.53 5.09 13.84
C ILE A 364 17.95 5.22 15.26
N VAL A 365 18.38 4.37 16.21
CA VAL A 365 17.95 4.44 17.62
C VAL A 365 18.23 5.81 18.20
N GLY A 366 17.23 6.42 18.84
CA GLY A 366 17.29 7.76 19.43
C GLY A 366 16.66 8.85 18.57
N ASP A 367 16.48 8.63 17.26
CA ASP A 367 15.72 9.52 16.40
C ASP A 367 14.20 9.39 16.65
N TYR A 368 13.44 10.27 16.06
CA TYR A 368 11.99 10.38 16.28
C TYR A 368 11.20 10.20 14.98
N ALA A 369 9.96 9.77 15.11
CA ALA A 369 8.99 9.80 14.01
C ALA A 369 7.65 10.39 14.48
N ALA A 370 6.97 11.06 13.56
CA ALA A 370 5.68 11.69 13.78
C ALA A 370 4.58 10.92 13.03
N TRP A 371 3.68 10.27 13.76
CA TRP A 371 2.61 9.46 13.19
C TRP A 371 1.32 9.54 14.00
N ASN A 372 0.25 8.96 13.48
CA ASN A 372 -1.00 8.79 14.24
C ASN A 372 -1.12 7.41 14.87
N TYR A 373 -0.39 6.43 14.36
CA TYR A 373 -0.36 5.07 14.86
C TYR A 373 1.08 4.55 15.00
N PHE A 374 1.32 3.77 16.03
CA PHE A 374 2.50 2.93 16.21
C PHE A 374 2.08 1.53 16.64
N GLN A 375 2.75 0.50 16.12
CA GLN A 375 2.48 -0.89 16.50
C GLN A 375 2.62 -1.15 18.01
N SER A 376 3.43 -0.37 18.68
CA SER A 376 3.72 -0.48 20.12
C SER A 376 2.60 0.06 21.03
N LEU A 377 1.50 0.59 20.47
CA LEU A 377 0.39 1.11 21.28
C LEU A 377 -0.23 0.01 22.15
N ASP A 378 -0.29 0.26 23.47
CA ASP A 378 -0.91 -0.64 24.44
C ASP A 378 -2.44 -0.42 24.46
N ARG A 379 -3.13 -1.05 23.52
CA ARG A 379 -4.59 -1.00 23.36
C ARG A 379 -5.11 -2.39 22.95
N PRO A 380 -6.27 -2.83 23.48
CA PRO A 380 -6.85 -4.12 23.10
C PRO A 380 -7.11 -4.24 21.59
N GLU A 381 -7.61 -3.18 20.94
CA GLU A 381 -7.89 -3.14 19.52
C GLU A 381 -6.61 -3.30 18.70
N ASN A 382 -5.52 -2.66 19.14
CA ASN A 382 -4.23 -2.79 18.50
C ASN A 382 -3.65 -4.20 18.65
N HIS A 383 -3.71 -4.76 19.85
CA HIS A 383 -3.23 -6.14 20.08
C HIS A 383 -4.00 -7.14 19.22
N ALA A 384 -5.31 -6.98 19.08
CA ALA A 384 -6.14 -7.83 18.22
C ALA A 384 -5.74 -7.69 16.74
N PHE A 385 -5.59 -6.45 16.24
CA PHE A 385 -5.18 -6.16 14.87
C PHE A 385 -3.81 -6.75 14.54
N VAL A 386 -2.78 -6.45 15.36
CA VAL A 386 -1.42 -6.97 15.17
C VAL A 386 -1.39 -8.51 15.20
N LYS A 387 -2.09 -9.11 16.17
CA LYS A 387 -2.18 -10.58 16.28
C LYS A 387 -2.81 -11.18 15.03
N ARG A 388 -3.92 -10.62 14.54
CA ARG A 388 -4.63 -11.13 13.37
C ARG A 388 -3.80 -10.93 12.11
N PHE A 389 -3.20 -9.76 11.92
CA PHE A 389 -2.32 -9.48 10.80
C PHE A 389 -1.16 -10.48 10.73
N ARG A 390 -0.48 -10.71 11.86
CA ARG A 390 0.63 -11.67 11.95
C ARG A 390 0.20 -13.12 11.74
N SER A 391 -0.99 -13.48 12.18
CA SER A 391 -1.54 -14.83 11.94
C SER A 391 -1.81 -15.06 10.46
N ARG A 392 -2.20 -14.02 9.73
CA ARG A 392 -2.56 -14.10 8.30
C ARG A 392 -1.34 -14.01 7.38
N TYR A 393 -0.43 -13.08 7.67
CA TYR A 393 0.67 -12.71 6.77
C TYR A 393 2.06 -13.10 7.27
N GLY A 394 2.18 -13.63 8.48
CA GLY A 394 3.43 -14.11 9.04
C GLY A 394 3.86 -13.42 10.34
N ARG A 395 4.39 -14.20 11.28
CA ARG A 395 4.72 -13.77 12.64
C ARG A 395 5.74 -12.62 12.74
N HIS A 396 6.57 -12.45 11.72
CA HIS A 396 7.63 -11.43 11.69
C HIS A 396 7.18 -10.14 11.01
N ARG A 397 5.98 -10.13 10.43
CA ARG A 397 5.43 -8.94 9.79
C ARG A 397 5.11 -7.88 10.85
N VAL A 398 5.33 -6.64 10.47
CA VAL A 398 4.97 -5.46 11.26
C VAL A 398 3.79 -4.73 10.63
N VAL A 399 3.15 -3.89 11.42
CA VAL A 399 2.11 -2.97 10.96
C VAL A 399 2.54 -1.53 11.24
N ALA A 400 2.17 -0.61 10.36
CA ALA A 400 2.54 0.80 10.42
C ALA A 400 1.31 1.70 10.22
N ASP A 401 1.48 3.01 10.38
CA ASP A 401 0.40 4.02 10.32
C ASP A 401 -0.46 3.92 9.06
N THR A 402 0.18 3.85 7.88
CA THR A 402 -0.53 3.79 6.60
C THR A 402 -1.30 2.48 6.39
N MET A 403 -0.84 1.39 7.00
CA MET A 403 -1.56 0.11 7.02
C MET A 403 -2.80 0.22 7.90
N GLU A 404 -2.66 0.83 9.07
CA GLU A 404 -3.79 1.13 9.97
C GLU A 404 -4.81 2.03 9.28
N ALA A 405 -4.35 3.07 8.58
CA ALA A 405 -5.22 3.98 7.84
C ALA A 405 -5.97 3.30 6.68
N GLY A 406 -5.34 2.36 5.97
CA GLY A 406 -5.99 1.51 4.97
C GLY A 406 -7.06 0.61 5.59
N TYR A 407 -6.72 -0.05 6.68
CA TYR A 407 -7.65 -0.88 7.47
C TYR A 407 -8.87 -0.08 7.96
N LEU A 408 -8.64 1.11 8.56
CA LEU A 408 -9.70 2.01 9.01
C LEU A 408 -10.63 2.43 7.86
N GLY A 409 -10.05 2.74 6.71
CA GLY A 409 -10.79 3.20 5.53
C GLY A 409 -11.84 2.20 5.08
N VAL A 410 -11.50 0.90 5.10
CA VAL A 410 -12.44 -0.17 4.77
C VAL A 410 -13.58 -0.25 5.79
N HIS A 411 -13.28 -0.19 7.09
CA HIS A 411 -14.32 -0.26 8.13
C HIS A 411 -15.26 0.95 8.09
N LEU A 412 -14.75 2.17 7.89
CA LEU A 412 -15.56 3.38 7.76
C LEU A 412 -16.44 3.31 6.51
N TRP A 413 -15.90 2.88 5.38
CA TRP A 413 -16.65 2.66 4.15
C TRP A 413 -17.76 1.60 4.35
N ALA A 414 -17.43 0.49 4.98
CA ALA A 414 -18.38 -0.59 5.21
C ALA A 414 -19.57 -0.17 6.06
N GLN A 415 -19.37 0.70 7.06
CA GLN A 415 -20.46 1.27 7.85
C GLN A 415 -21.41 2.12 6.96
N ALA A 416 -20.84 2.98 6.10
CA ALA A 416 -21.62 3.79 5.18
C ALA A 416 -22.35 2.93 4.15
N ALA A 417 -21.69 1.93 3.58
CA ALA A 417 -22.28 1.00 2.62
C ALA A 417 -23.39 0.13 3.25
N HIS A 418 -23.24 -0.24 4.53
CA HIS A 418 -24.28 -0.98 5.26
C HIS A 418 -25.51 -0.14 5.58
N ALA A 419 -25.33 1.17 5.75
CA ALA A 419 -26.41 2.11 6.04
C ALA A 419 -27.17 2.63 4.79
N THR A 420 -26.69 2.25 3.57
CA THR A 420 -27.24 2.73 2.29
C THR A 420 -27.44 1.56 1.32
N ASP A 421 -27.72 1.85 0.05
CA ASP A 421 -27.58 0.87 -1.02
C ASP A 421 -26.09 0.76 -1.38
N PRO A 422 -25.44 -0.40 -1.20
CA PRO A 422 -24.03 -0.57 -1.47
C PRO A 422 -23.67 -0.50 -2.98
N ASP A 423 -24.63 -0.51 -3.89
CA ASP A 423 -24.45 -0.25 -5.31
C ASP A 423 -24.56 1.25 -5.66
N ASP A 424 -25.07 2.10 -4.75
CA ASP A 424 -25.14 3.55 -4.94
C ASP A 424 -23.93 4.26 -4.31
N VAL A 425 -22.88 4.43 -5.13
CA VAL A 425 -21.64 5.11 -4.72
C VAL A 425 -21.90 6.51 -4.18
N ALA A 426 -22.86 7.25 -4.77
CA ALA A 426 -23.18 8.60 -4.33
C ALA A 426 -23.88 8.59 -2.95
N ALA A 427 -24.72 7.59 -2.67
CA ALA A 427 -25.31 7.41 -1.34
C ALA A 427 -24.26 7.06 -0.30
N ILE A 428 -23.35 6.14 -0.61
CA ILE A 428 -22.21 5.80 0.27
C ILE A 428 -21.38 7.05 0.57
N ARG A 429 -21.04 7.82 -0.46
CA ARG A 429 -20.25 9.05 -0.32
C ARG A 429 -20.95 10.08 0.59
N ARG A 430 -22.25 10.23 0.49
CA ARG A 430 -23.03 11.10 1.39
C ARG A 430 -23.13 10.57 2.83
N ALA A 431 -23.07 9.26 3.02
CA ALA A 431 -23.15 8.62 4.34
C ALA A 431 -21.80 8.52 5.07
N LEU A 432 -20.69 8.59 4.35
CA LEU A 432 -19.34 8.51 4.93
C LEU A 432 -19.03 9.62 5.96
N PRO A 433 -19.36 10.90 5.73
CA PRO A 433 -19.22 11.92 6.76
C PRO A 433 -19.92 11.50 8.05
N ASN A 434 -19.26 11.74 9.19
CA ASN A 434 -19.68 11.35 10.54
C ASN A 434 -19.59 9.85 10.87
N GLN A 435 -19.18 8.99 9.95
CA GLN A 435 -18.81 7.62 10.33
C GLN A 435 -17.66 7.65 11.31
N SER A 436 -17.69 6.75 12.28
CA SER A 436 -16.64 6.63 13.29
C SER A 436 -16.31 5.18 13.55
N PHE A 437 -15.06 4.91 13.87
CA PHE A 437 -14.56 3.57 14.15
C PHE A 437 -13.59 3.57 15.32
N GLU A 438 -13.72 2.60 16.23
CA GLU A 438 -12.75 2.37 17.29
C GLU A 438 -11.63 1.48 16.74
N GLY A 439 -10.59 2.13 16.23
CA GLY A 439 -9.49 1.48 15.53
C GLY A 439 -8.30 1.14 16.43
N PRO A 440 -7.28 0.48 15.87
CA PRO A 440 -6.03 0.16 16.56
C PRO A 440 -5.36 1.39 17.18
N GLY A 441 -5.31 2.49 16.46
CA GLY A 441 -4.76 3.78 16.90
C GLY A 441 -5.65 4.59 17.83
N GLY A 442 -6.89 4.15 18.07
CA GLY A 442 -7.93 4.83 18.84
C GLY A 442 -9.14 5.20 18.00
N ARG A 443 -10.04 5.94 18.61
CA ARG A 443 -11.26 6.36 17.93
C ARG A 443 -10.98 7.37 16.83
N VAL A 444 -11.51 7.08 15.66
CA VAL A 444 -11.46 7.95 14.48
C VAL A 444 -12.87 8.29 14.01
N ARG A 445 -13.04 9.42 13.32
CA ARG A 445 -14.27 9.77 12.61
C ARG A 445 -13.96 10.62 11.39
N ILE A 446 -14.79 10.55 10.37
CA ILE A 446 -14.67 11.42 9.19
C ILE A 446 -15.29 12.78 9.50
N ASP A 447 -14.56 13.85 9.22
CA ASP A 447 -15.06 15.22 9.31
C ASP A 447 -16.06 15.48 8.19
N ALA A 448 -17.22 16.04 8.56
CA ALA A 448 -18.33 16.26 7.63
C ALA A 448 -18.06 17.40 6.63
N GLU A 449 -17.17 18.32 6.97
CA GLU A 449 -16.92 19.52 6.16
C GLU A 449 -15.81 19.31 5.13
N ASN A 450 -14.78 18.47 5.47
CA ASN A 450 -13.59 18.38 4.64
C ASN A 450 -13.18 16.95 4.25
N GLN A 451 -13.97 15.92 4.58
CA GLN A 451 -13.79 14.50 4.23
C GLN A 451 -12.50 13.87 4.80
N HIS A 452 -11.83 14.51 5.72
CA HIS A 452 -10.66 13.98 6.41
C HIS A 452 -11.04 13.30 7.72
N THR A 453 -10.13 12.46 8.22
CA THR A 453 -10.36 11.71 9.45
C THR A 453 -9.73 12.39 10.65
N TRP A 454 -10.50 12.60 11.73
CA TRP A 454 -9.98 13.03 13.02
C TRP A 454 -9.07 11.93 13.57
N LYS A 455 -7.84 12.28 13.94
CA LYS A 455 -6.83 11.33 14.41
C LYS A 455 -6.02 11.88 15.58
N THR A 456 -5.55 10.97 16.44
CA THR A 456 -4.62 11.32 17.54
C THR A 456 -3.21 11.32 16.98
N MET A 457 -2.49 12.44 17.16
CA MET A 457 -1.08 12.56 16.76
C MET A 457 -0.15 12.05 17.86
N ARG A 458 0.95 11.42 17.48
CA ARG A 458 1.96 10.86 18.38
C ARG A 458 3.36 11.11 17.87
N LEU A 459 4.29 11.36 18.81
CA LEU A 459 5.72 11.27 18.57
C LEU A 459 6.25 9.95 19.15
N GLY A 460 6.91 9.17 18.32
CA GLY A 460 7.61 7.97 18.72
C GLY A 460 9.13 8.18 18.69
N ARG A 461 9.82 7.78 19.75
CA ARG A 461 11.28 7.64 19.75
C ARG A 461 11.62 6.23 19.28
N ILE A 462 12.55 6.12 18.34
CA ILE A 462 13.04 4.83 17.85
C ILE A 462 13.90 4.19 18.92
N VAL A 463 13.55 2.96 19.28
CA VAL A 463 14.24 2.16 20.31
C VAL A 463 14.87 0.90 19.73
N GLU A 464 15.71 0.24 20.50
CA GLU A 464 16.28 -1.05 20.11
C GLU A 464 15.18 -2.06 19.73
N GLY A 465 15.49 -2.94 18.78
CA GLY A 465 14.53 -3.92 18.29
C GLY A 465 13.62 -3.42 17.17
N GLY A 466 13.85 -2.20 16.63
CA GLY A 466 13.11 -1.67 15.49
C GLY A 466 11.65 -1.35 15.81
N GLN A 467 11.41 -0.79 16.99
CA GLN A 467 10.10 -0.35 17.47
C GLN A 467 10.14 1.11 17.92
N PHE A 468 8.97 1.65 18.22
CA PHE A 468 8.82 2.99 18.74
C PHE A 468 8.32 2.99 20.18
N GLU A 469 8.92 3.85 21.00
CA GLU A 469 8.38 4.25 22.27
C GLU A 469 7.59 5.55 22.08
N VAL A 470 6.30 5.55 22.36
CA VAL A 470 5.48 6.77 22.27
C VAL A 470 5.84 7.69 23.43
N ILE A 471 6.48 8.83 23.09
CA ILE A 471 6.97 9.80 24.08
C ILE A 471 6.06 11.03 24.23
N TRP A 472 5.16 11.25 23.28
CA TRP A 472 4.17 12.32 23.31
C TRP A 472 2.93 11.94 22.50
N SER A 473 1.77 12.46 22.91
CA SER A 473 0.50 12.27 22.22
C SER A 473 -0.37 13.52 22.38
N SER A 474 -1.22 13.79 21.42
CA SER A 474 -2.20 14.89 21.47
C SER A 474 -3.39 14.65 22.42
N GLU A 475 -3.36 13.61 23.25
CA GLU A 475 -4.43 13.21 24.18
C GLU A 475 -5.79 12.95 23.52
N LYS A 476 -6.23 13.83 22.62
CA LYS A 476 -7.50 13.75 21.89
C LYS A 476 -7.27 13.78 20.38
N PRO A 477 -8.18 13.18 19.61
CA PRO A 477 -8.14 13.32 18.16
C PRO A 477 -8.18 14.79 17.73
N ILE A 478 -7.26 15.18 16.87
CA ILE A 478 -7.16 16.52 16.29
C ILE A 478 -8.15 16.61 15.12
N ARG A 479 -8.91 17.70 15.04
CA ARG A 479 -9.72 18.00 13.86
C ARG A 479 -8.79 18.22 12.67
N PRO A 480 -9.02 17.56 11.53
CA PRO A 480 -8.20 17.80 10.35
C PRO A 480 -8.43 19.20 9.76
N GLU A 481 -7.33 19.87 9.45
CA GLU A 481 -7.30 21.15 8.74
C GLU A 481 -6.40 20.98 7.52
N PRO A 482 -6.98 20.69 6.33
CA PRO A 482 -6.19 20.40 5.14
C PRO A 482 -5.39 21.60 4.63
N TYR A 483 -5.83 22.81 4.91
CA TYR A 483 -5.09 24.04 4.59
C TYR A 483 -4.43 24.61 5.87
N PRO A 484 -3.09 24.54 5.99
CA PRO A 484 -2.39 25.17 7.12
C PRO A 484 -2.67 26.65 7.22
N SER A 485 -2.90 27.14 8.43
CA SER A 485 -3.33 28.53 8.70
C SER A 485 -2.23 29.58 8.48
N SER A 486 -0.98 29.17 8.29
CA SER A 486 0.16 30.05 8.02
C SER A 486 0.00 30.86 6.72
N ARG A 487 -0.78 30.35 5.76
CA ARG A 487 -1.14 31.05 4.52
C ARG A 487 -2.62 30.86 4.18
N SER A 488 -3.16 31.74 3.36
CA SER A 488 -4.52 31.57 2.83
C SER A 488 -4.61 30.36 1.90
N PRO A 489 -5.79 29.72 1.74
CA PRO A 489 -5.98 28.64 0.76
C PRO A 489 -5.58 29.05 -0.66
N THR A 490 -5.83 30.29 -1.05
CA THR A 490 -5.42 30.84 -2.35
C THR A 490 -3.89 30.83 -2.51
N ALA A 491 -3.17 31.33 -1.49
CA ALA A 491 -1.70 31.37 -1.52
C ALA A 491 -1.08 29.96 -1.56
N TRP A 492 -1.68 28.98 -0.86
CA TRP A 492 -1.26 27.60 -0.93
C TRP A 492 -1.50 26.97 -2.32
N ASN A 493 -2.65 27.23 -2.92
CA ASN A 493 -2.95 26.76 -4.28
C ASN A 493 -2.02 27.38 -5.33
N GLU A 494 -1.70 28.67 -5.19
CA GLU A 494 -0.70 29.33 -6.06
C GLU A 494 0.68 28.71 -5.90
N PHE A 495 1.09 28.36 -4.68
CA PHE A 495 2.36 27.69 -4.41
C PHE A 495 2.41 26.32 -5.13
N LEU A 496 1.37 25.49 -5.00
CA LEU A 496 1.28 24.20 -5.68
C LEU A 496 1.29 24.35 -7.21
N ASN A 497 0.54 25.32 -7.73
CA ASN A 497 0.46 25.59 -9.17
C ASN A 497 1.81 26.03 -9.76
N LYS A 498 2.58 26.85 -9.01
CA LYS A 498 3.94 27.23 -9.40
C LYS A 498 4.85 26.03 -9.50
N LEU A 499 4.82 25.11 -8.52
CA LEU A 499 5.60 23.87 -8.57
C LEU A 499 5.21 22.99 -9.77
N HIS A 500 3.91 22.77 -9.98
CA HIS A 500 3.38 21.96 -11.08
C HIS A 500 3.80 22.53 -12.43
N THR A 501 3.67 23.85 -12.61
CA THR A 501 4.09 24.53 -13.84
C THR A 501 5.60 24.43 -14.06
N ALA A 502 6.40 24.67 -13.01
CA ALA A 502 7.85 24.59 -13.08
C ALA A 502 8.36 23.16 -13.39
N TRP A 503 7.55 22.13 -13.14
CA TRP A 503 7.86 20.72 -13.44
C TRP A 503 7.17 20.23 -14.73
N GLY A 504 6.76 21.16 -15.62
CA GLY A 504 6.17 20.81 -16.92
C GLY A 504 4.82 20.09 -16.84
N GLY A 505 4.01 20.40 -15.83
CA GLY A 505 2.71 19.78 -15.61
C GLY A 505 2.75 18.41 -14.91
N ASN A 506 3.83 18.10 -14.21
CA ASN A 506 3.97 16.89 -13.40
C ASN A 506 3.94 17.23 -11.91
N TRP A 507 3.59 16.24 -11.07
CA TRP A 507 3.54 16.38 -9.61
C TRP A 507 4.82 15.88 -8.90
N THR A 508 5.80 15.41 -9.69
CA THR A 508 7.15 15.02 -9.25
C THR A 508 8.16 15.53 -10.27
N LYS A 509 9.28 16.09 -9.82
CA LYS A 509 10.36 16.52 -10.73
C LYS A 509 11.11 15.28 -11.22
N SER A 510 11.07 15.01 -12.53
CA SER A 510 11.80 13.90 -13.13
C SER A 510 13.25 14.28 -13.45
N GLN A 511 14.16 13.28 -13.52
CA GLN A 511 15.56 13.49 -13.96
C GLN A 511 15.65 14.07 -15.37
N SER A 512 14.72 13.72 -16.27
CA SER A 512 14.70 14.22 -17.65
C SER A 512 14.44 15.72 -17.79
N ALA A 513 13.85 16.37 -16.78
CA ALA A 513 13.63 17.82 -16.78
C ALA A 513 14.88 18.63 -16.42
N ILE A 514 15.94 17.99 -15.94
CA ILE A 514 17.20 18.66 -15.56
C ILE A 514 18.09 18.87 -16.79
N SER A 515 18.13 17.92 -17.71
CA SER A 515 18.96 18.01 -18.93
C SER A 515 18.56 19.13 -19.89
N GLN A 516 17.32 19.63 -19.79
CA GLN A 516 16.85 20.73 -20.66
C GLN A 516 17.10 22.14 -20.10
N LEU A 517 17.47 22.26 -18.81
CA LEU A 517 17.77 23.57 -18.20
C LEU A 517 19.25 23.88 -18.13
N ASP A 518 20.13 22.85 -18.15
CA ASP A 518 21.59 23.06 -18.16
C ASP A 518 22.13 23.40 -19.56
N ASP A 519 21.40 23.04 -20.63
CA ASP A 519 21.78 23.39 -22.01
C ASP A 519 21.41 24.85 -22.39
N GLY A 520 20.71 25.59 -21.51
CA GLY A 520 20.26 26.97 -21.74
C GLY A 520 21.18 28.08 -21.18
N HIS A 521 22.24 27.73 -20.45
CA HIS A 521 23.14 28.72 -19.80
C HIS A 521 24.59 28.73 -20.32
N SER A 522 24.85 28.14 -21.49
CA SER A 522 26.16 28.23 -22.13
C SER A 522 26.10 28.92 -23.51
N ALA A 523 25.28 29.98 -23.63
CA ALA A 523 25.33 30.90 -24.76
C ALA A 523 24.85 32.29 -24.32
N GLU A 524 25.75 33.03 -23.63
CA GLU A 524 25.95 34.48 -23.79
C GLU A 524 27.20 34.90 -22.97
#